data_debb05b10189f107353a048e50a788df
#
_entry.id   debb05b10189f107353a048e50a788df
#
_cell.length_a   1.000
_cell.length_b   1.000
_cell.length_c   1.000
_cell.angle_alpha   90.00
_cell.angle_beta   90.00
_cell.angle_gamma   90.00
#
_symmetry.space_group_name_H-M   'P 1'
#
loop_
_entity.id
_entity.type
_entity.pdbx_description
1 polymer ?
#
loop_
_entity_poly.entity_id
_entity_poly.type
_entity_poly.pdbx_seq_one_letter_code
_entity_poly.pdbx_strand_id
1 'polypeptide(L)'
;LMPVYFREPNVNLGVGSMQGQVPHLVGESLLKKYGIPAGSPLAHAYTYLDFEKSAKAYGKVGGFAHMATLVKMMRASRPHAFLVDGGDTWQGSATALWTNGQDMVDATKLLGVDMMCPHWEFTYGADRVMEIVKKDLAGKIEFLAQNVKTNDFGDPVFKPYVIRQQNGIPVAVIGQAFPYTPIANPRHFVPDWTFGIQDDNMQKMVDECRAKGAQVVVVISHNGMDVDLKMASRVRGIDAILGGHTHDGVIQPIKVKNAGGVTLVTNAGSNTKFLGVLDFDVKNGKVVDFRYKLLPVFADMLPADKDMQAFIDRVRSPYKAKLEETLAVTEGLLYRRGNFNGSFDQLIVDALMEVKGADLAFSPGFRWGTSLLPGQAITREHVMDQTATTYSYSTLTEMTGEMIKTVLEDVCDNLFNPDPYYQQGGDMVRVGGLQYACAPLEKMGKRIQDMRLNGKPIEASKKYKVAGWAPVAEGATGVPVWDVVETWLKDKKKIAPRKINTPKLIGMKGNPGIA
;
A
#
# COMPACT_ATOMS: atom_id res chain seq x y z
N LEU A 1 -4.65 -5.56 12.16
CA LEU A 1 -5.81 -5.96 12.98
C LEU A 1 -6.35 -4.83 13.85
N MET A 2 -5.47 -4.05 14.48
CA MET A 2 -5.83 -3.00 15.45
C MET A 2 -6.08 -1.66 14.77
N PRO A 3 -6.94 -0.79 15.36
CA PRO A 3 -7.04 0.60 14.92
C PRO A 3 -5.77 1.38 15.27
N VAL A 4 -5.42 2.34 14.42
CA VAL A 4 -4.16 3.08 14.50
C VAL A 4 -4.33 4.57 14.29
N TYR A 5 -3.39 5.38 14.76
CA TYR A 5 -3.18 6.70 14.22
C TYR A 5 -2.45 6.56 12.88
N PHE A 6 -2.91 7.25 11.86
CA PHE A 6 -2.38 7.07 10.52
C PHE A 6 -2.38 8.39 9.74
N ARG A 7 -1.27 9.11 9.83
CA ARG A 7 -1.04 10.33 9.05
C ARG A 7 -0.55 9.95 7.66
N GLU A 8 -1.30 10.30 6.66
CA GLU A 8 -0.95 10.05 5.26
C GLU A 8 -1.56 11.11 4.32
N PRO A 9 -1.00 11.31 3.11
CA PRO A 9 -1.59 12.21 2.12
C PRO A 9 -2.87 11.67 1.45
N ASN A 10 -3.20 10.40 1.61
CA ASN A 10 -4.32 9.64 1.03
C ASN A 10 -4.29 9.42 -0.49
N VAL A 11 -3.42 10.09 -1.22
CA VAL A 11 -3.18 9.82 -2.64
C VAL A 11 -1.71 10.06 -2.97
N ASN A 12 -1.24 9.44 -4.05
CA ASN A 12 0.11 9.64 -4.53
C ASN A 12 0.25 10.95 -5.31
N LEU A 13 1.48 11.43 -5.41
CA LEU A 13 1.85 12.54 -6.27
C LEU A 13 1.56 12.18 -7.74
N GLY A 14 0.75 12.99 -8.41
CA GLY A 14 0.52 12.87 -9.85
C GLY A 14 1.72 13.37 -10.65
N VAL A 15 2.00 12.74 -11.78
CA VAL A 15 3.08 13.13 -12.70
C VAL A 15 2.56 13.58 -14.06
N GLY A 16 3.34 14.38 -14.77
CA GLY A 16 2.98 14.87 -16.08
C GLY A 16 1.66 15.65 -16.07
N SER A 17 0.74 15.29 -16.93
CA SER A 17 -0.59 15.90 -17.03
C SER A 17 -1.50 15.62 -15.83
N MET A 18 -1.17 14.64 -14.99
CA MET A 18 -1.94 14.29 -13.79
C MET A 18 -1.59 15.16 -12.59
N GLN A 19 -0.54 15.97 -12.68
CA GLN A 19 -0.11 16.84 -11.60
C GLN A 19 -1.21 17.85 -11.23
N GLY A 20 -1.61 17.87 -9.95
CA GLY A 20 -2.66 18.76 -9.47
C GLY A 20 -4.07 18.45 -10.01
N GLN A 21 -4.27 17.29 -10.62
CA GLN A 21 -5.55 16.81 -11.10
C GLN A 21 -6.10 15.71 -10.19
N VAL A 22 -7.42 15.48 -10.26
CA VAL A 22 -8.06 14.33 -9.63
C VAL A 22 -7.54 13.05 -10.33
N PRO A 23 -7.15 12.00 -9.60
CA PRO A 23 -7.30 11.76 -8.16
C PRO A 23 -6.16 12.31 -7.27
N HIS A 24 -5.14 12.93 -7.82
CA HIS A 24 -3.90 13.32 -7.14
C HIS A 24 -3.98 14.62 -6.33
N LEU A 25 -5.16 15.03 -5.91
CA LEU A 25 -5.34 16.19 -5.03
C LEU A 25 -5.18 15.78 -3.57
N VAL A 26 -4.45 16.57 -2.79
CA VAL A 26 -4.23 16.36 -1.36
C VAL A 26 -4.43 17.67 -0.57
N GLY A 27 -4.55 17.55 0.76
CA GLY A 27 -4.59 18.68 1.65
C GLY A 27 -5.72 19.67 1.33
N GLU A 28 -5.42 20.95 1.36
CA GLU A 28 -6.41 22.03 1.11
C GLU A 28 -7.05 21.95 -0.27
N SER A 29 -6.29 21.55 -1.28
CA SER A 29 -6.81 21.39 -2.65
C SER A 29 -7.89 20.31 -2.73
N LEU A 30 -7.72 19.21 -2.00
CA LEU A 30 -8.73 18.15 -1.89
C LEU A 30 -9.98 18.64 -1.16
N LEU A 31 -9.81 19.30 -0.01
CA LEU A 31 -10.94 19.86 0.75
C LEU A 31 -11.77 20.84 -0.09
N LYS A 32 -11.09 21.73 -0.82
CA LYS A 32 -11.73 22.70 -1.71
C LYS A 32 -12.49 22.00 -2.85
N LYS A 33 -11.88 20.98 -3.48
CA LYS A 33 -12.48 20.25 -4.59
C LYS A 33 -13.81 19.59 -4.21
N TYR A 34 -13.86 19.00 -3.02
CA TYR A 34 -15.02 18.22 -2.55
C TYR A 34 -15.91 18.96 -1.56
N GLY A 35 -15.64 20.24 -1.28
CA GLY A 35 -16.42 21.06 -0.36
C GLY A 35 -16.40 20.53 1.09
N ILE A 36 -15.29 19.94 1.51
CA ILE A 36 -15.15 19.36 2.85
C ILE A 36 -14.67 20.45 3.82
N PRO A 37 -15.41 20.69 4.92
CA PRO A 37 -15.00 21.69 5.91
C PRO A 37 -13.67 21.30 6.59
N ALA A 38 -12.73 22.25 6.68
CA ALA A 38 -11.50 22.07 7.43
C ALA A 38 -11.79 21.73 8.91
N GLY A 39 -10.97 20.85 9.50
CA GLY A 39 -11.15 20.43 10.88
C GLY A 39 -12.33 19.48 11.13
N SER A 40 -13.07 19.08 10.09
CA SER A 40 -14.15 18.09 10.20
C SER A 40 -13.61 16.65 10.29
N PRO A 41 -14.42 15.67 10.73
CA PRO A 41 -14.04 14.25 10.68
C PRO A 41 -13.62 13.80 9.28
N LEU A 42 -14.32 14.25 8.22
CA LEU A 42 -13.97 13.91 6.84
C LEU A 42 -12.65 14.55 6.41
N ALA A 43 -12.37 15.78 6.84
CA ALA A 43 -11.06 16.40 6.59
C ALA A 43 -9.93 15.60 7.25
N HIS A 44 -10.14 15.08 8.46
CA HIS A 44 -9.19 14.18 9.12
C HIS A 44 -9.03 12.83 8.40
N ALA A 45 -10.13 12.27 7.90
CA ALA A 45 -10.08 11.01 7.16
C ALA A 45 -9.34 11.14 5.83
N TYR A 46 -9.52 12.25 5.11
CA TYR A 46 -9.04 12.42 3.73
C TYR A 46 -7.79 13.27 3.58
N THR A 47 -7.29 13.88 4.66
CA THR A 47 -6.08 14.72 4.61
C THR A 47 -5.18 14.48 5.82
N TYR A 48 -3.97 15.02 5.74
CA TYR A 48 -3.00 15.07 6.84
C TYR A 48 -3.00 16.40 7.59
N LEU A 49 -3.89 17.34 7.21
CA LEU A 49 -3.93 18.69 7.77
C LEU A 49 -4.31 18.68 9.25
N ASP A 50 -3.61 19.48 10.05
CA ASP A 50 -3.81 19.60 11.50
C ASP A 50 -3.87 18.22 12.21
N PHE A 51 -3.02 17.28 11.77
CA PHE A 51 -3.14 15.87 12.13
C PHE A 51 -3.16 15.63 13.65
N GLU A 52 -2.24 16.23 14.41
CA GLU A 52 -2.18 16.00 15.86
C GLU A 52 -3.45 16.46 16.57
N LYS A 53 -3.98 17.62 16.19
CA LYS A 53 -5.23 18.15 16.75
C LYS A 53 -6.42 17.27 16.38
N SER A 54 -6.51 16.90 15.11
CA SER A 54 -7.60 16.08 14.58
C SER A 54 -7.56 14.66 15.12
N ALA A 55 -6.38 14.04 15.24
CA ALA A 55 -6.20 12.71 15.82
C ALA A 55 -6.61 12.67 17.31
N LYS A 56 -6.34 13.73 18.06
CA LYS A 56 -6.81 13.85 19.46
C LYS A 56 -8.33 14.01 19.55
N ALA A 57 -8.95 14.67 18.56
CA ALA A 57 -10.40 14.91 18.54
C ALA A 57 -11.20 13.68 18.04
N TYR A 58 -10.69 12.97 17.05
CA TYR A 58 -11.43 11.92 16.33
C TYR A 58 -10.88 10.50 16.55
N GLY A 59 -9.77 10.36 17.26
CA GLY A 59 -9.21 9.07 17.65
C GLY A 59 -8.51 8.31 16.50
N LYS A 60 -8.44 7.00 16.65
CA LYS A 60 -7.80 6.08 15.73
C LYS A 60 -8.72 5.70 14.57
N VAL A 61 -8.13 5.28 13.47
CA VAL A 61 -8.83 4.82 12.26
C VAL A 61 -8.55 3.35 11.99
N GLY A 62 -9.44 2.72 11.22
CA GLY A 62 -9.31 1.33 10.83
C GLY A 62 -9.55 0.34 11.96
N GLY A 63 -8.92 -0.82 11.85
CA GLY A 63 -9.10 -1.96 12.74
C GLY A 63 -10.17 -2.93 12.25
N PHE A 64 -9.82 -4.23 12.24
CA PHE A 64 -10.72 -5.27 11.71
C PHE A 64 -12.03 -5.40 12.50
N ALA A 65 -12.02 -5.17 13.81
CA ALA A 65 -13.24 -5.23 14.61
C ALA A 65 -14.24 -4.11 14.27
N HIS A 66 -13.75 -2.90 13.99
CA HIS A 66 -14.57 -1.76 13.57
C HIS A 66 -15.00 -1.89 12.10
N MET A 67 -14.11 -2.38 11.23
CA MET A 67 -14.45 -2.71 9.85
C MET A 67 -15.54 -3.79 9.78
N ALA A 68 -15.48 -4.82 10.62
CA ALA A 68 -16.48 -5.88 10.67
C ALA A 68 -17.88 -5.34 11.01
N THR A 69 -17.96 -4.39 11.94
CA THR A 69 -19.22 -3.71 12.25
C THR A 69 -19.76 -2.97 11.03
N LEU A 70 -18.92 -2.21 10.33
CA LEU A 70 -19.34 -1.46 9.13
C LEU A 70 -19.77 -2.41 8.00
N VAL A 71 -19.04 -3.50 7.78
CA VAL A 71 -19.39 -4.52 6.77
C VAL A 71 -20.74 -5.15 7.08
N LYS A 72 -21.01 -5.51 8.35
CA LYS A 72 -22.31 -6.04 8.76
C LYS A 72 -23.45 -5.04 8.52
N MET A 73 -23.22 -3.76 8.83
CA MET A 73 -24.20 -2.69 8.55
C MET A 73 -24.49 -2.56 7.05
N MET A 74 -23.45 -2.58 6.23
CA MET A 74 -23.62 -2.47 4.76
C MET A 74 -24.34 -3.68 4.18
N ARG A 75 -24.03 -4.88 4.64
CA ARG A 75 -24.73 -6.12 4.22
C ARG A 75 -26.19 -6.18 4.65
N ALA A 76 -26.51 -5.67 5.83
CA ALA A 76 -27.89 -5.58 6.30
C ALA A 76 -28.79 -4.75 5.38
N SER A 77 -28.23 -3.68 4.78
CA SER A 77 -28.93 -2.81 3.83
C SER A 77 -28.76 -3.22 2.35
N ARG A 78 -27.88 -4.17 2.05
CA ARG A 78 -27.53 -4.64 0.71
C ARG A 78 -27.43 -6.17 0.69
N PRO A 79 -28.58 -6.88 0.63
CA PRO A 79 -28.58 -8.35 0.57
C PRO A 79 -27.72 -8.85 -0.60
N HIS A 80 -26.92 -9.88 -0.33
CA HIS A 80 -26.00 -10.52 -1.30
C HIS A 80 -24.85 -9.62 -1.80
N ALA A 81 -24.54 -8.52 -1.11
CA ALA A 81 -23.36 -7.70 -1.44
C ALA A 81 -22.07 -8.54 -1.32
N PHE A 82 -21.19 -8.42 -2.31
CA PHE A 82 -19.85 -8.99 -2.26
C PHE A 82 -18.91 -8.07 -1.48
N LEU A 83 -18.05 -8.64 -0.64
CA LEU A 83 -16.91 -7.97 -0.06
C LEU A 83 -15.66 -8.45 -0.78
N VAL A 84 -14.92 -7.52 -1.38
CA VAL A 84 -13.70 -7.83 -2.13
C VAL A 84 -12.49 -7.16 -1.50
N ASP A 85 -11.35 -7.82 -1.61
CA ASP A 85 -10.08 -7.39 -1.02
C ASP A 85 -9.04 -7.20 -2.15
N GLY A 86 -8.47 -6.02 -2.22
CA GLY A 86 -7.47 -5.64 -3.21
C GLY A 86 -6.06 -6.18 -2.93
N GLY A 87 -5.87 -7.03 -1.92
CA GLY A 87 -4.58 -7.63 -1.59
C GLY A 87 -3.73 -6.83 -0.60
N ASP A 88 -2.51 -7.28 -0.35
CA ASP A 88 -1.59 -6.81 0.69
C ASP A 88 -2.09 -7.08 2.11
N THR A 89 -2.95 -8.07 2.27
CA THR A 89 -3.70 -8.25 3.52
C THR A 89 -2.97 -9.12 4.53
N TRP A 90 -2.13 -10.08 4.09
CA TRP A 90 -1.53 -11.07 4.99
C TRP A 90 -0.20 -10.65 5.60
N GLN A 91 0.31 -9.48 5.28
CA GLN A 91 1.65 -9.03 5.67
C GLN A 91 1.61 -7.61 6.27
N GLY A 92 2.61 -7.25 7.09
CA GLY A 92 2.85 -5.89 7.57
C GLY A 92 2.63 -5.69 9.08
N SER A 93 2.52 -6.77 9.87
CA SER A 93 2.47 -6.71 11.32
C SER A 93 3.32 -7.80 11.98
N ALA A 94 3.64 -7.61 13.25
CA ALA A 94 4.38 -8.60 14.03
C ALA A 94 3.65 -9.95 14.07
N THR A 95 2.37 -9.95 14.37
CA THR A 95 1.59 -11.19 14.47
C THR A 95 1.45 -11.89 13.12
N ALA A 96 1.29 -11.15 12.03
CA ALA A 96 1.29 -11.73 10.69
C ALA A 96 2.62 -12.42 10.36
N LEU A 97 3.74 -11.78 10.71
CA LEU A 97 5.06 -12.38 10.52
C LEU A 97 5.22 -13.65 11.38
N TRP A 98 4.87 -13.59 12.66
CA TRP A 98 5.07 -14.70 13.60
C TRP A 98 4.11 -15.87 13.41
N THR A 99 2.95 -15.65 12.79
CA THR A 99 1.98 -16.70 12.43
C THR A 99 2.08 -17.13 10.97
N ASN A 100 3.08 -16.63 10.24
CA ASN A 100 3.25 -16.91 8.80
C ASN A 100 1.98 -16.57 8.00
N GLY A 101 1.36 -15.42 8.30
CA GLY A 101 0.16 -14.90 7.67
C GLY A 101 -1.16 -15.49 8.16
N GLN A 102 -1.13 -16.51 9.01
CA GLN A 102 -2.35 -17.25 9.40
C GLN A 102 -3.38 -16.38 10.14
N ASP A 103 -2.92 -15.46 11.00
CA ASP A 103 -3.81 -14.54 11.73
C ASP A 103 -4.65 -13.69 10.78
N MET A 104 -4.02 -13.16 9.72
CA MET A 104 -4.71 -12.32 8.75
C MET A 104 -5.61 -13.13 7.81
N VAL A 105 -5.21 -14.34 7.45
CA VAL A 105 -6.05 -15.29 6.69
C VAL A 105 -7.34 -15.59 7.45
N ASP A 106 -7.22 -15.89 8.74
CA ASP A 106 -8.37 -16.21 9.60
C ASP A 106 -9.24 -14.96 9.86
N ALA A 107 -8.62 -13.79 10.06
CA ALA A 107 -9.33 -12.52 10.18
C ALA A 107 -10.11 -12.18 8.90
N THR A 108 -9.52 -12.40 7.73
CA THR A 108 -10.15 -12.13 6.42
C THR A 108 -11.36 -13.05 6.20
N LYS A 109 -11.24 -14.33 6.57
CA LYS A 109 -12.38 -15.27 6.56
C LYS A 109 -13.50 -14.81 7.51
N LEU A 110 -13.15 -14.41 8.73
CA LEU A 110 -14.11 -13.95 9.73
C LEU A 110 -14.79 -12.63 9.31
N LEU A 111 -14.06 -11.74 8.64
CA LEU A 111 -14.61 -10.51 8.07
C LEU A 111 -15.65 -10.80 6.96
N GLY A 112 -15.55 -11.97 6.35
CA GLY A 112 -16.46 -12.43 5.31
C GLY A 112 -16.09 -11.91 3.92
N VAL A 113 -14.81 -11.79 3.61
CA VAL A 113 -14.34 -11.50 2.24
C VAL A 113 -14.76 -12.64 1.31
N ASP A 114 -15.29 -12.30 0.15
CA ASP A 114 -15.74 -13.26 -0.87
C ASP A 114 -14.65 -13.53 -1.92
N MET A 115 -13.90 -12.51 -2.31
CA MET A 115 -12.87 -12.59 -3.35
C MET A 115 -11.70 -11.67 -3.01
N MET A 116 -10.48 -12.06 -3.41
CA MET A 116 -9.29 -11.24 -3.24
C MET A 116 -8.31 -11.41 -4.40
N CYS A 117 -7.45 -10.42 -4.62
CA CYS A 117 -6.28 -10.50 -5.48
C CYS A 117 -4.98 -10.30 -4.68
N PRO A 118 -3.84 -10.84 -5.10
CA PRO A 118 -2.62 -10.86 -4.30
C PRO A 118 -1.54 -9.85 -4.72
N HIS A 119 -0.64 -9.56 -3.74
CA HIS A 119 0.67 -8.96 -3.95
C HIS A 119 1.67 -9.38 -2.84
N TRP A 120 1.64 -8.71 -1.65
CA TRP A 120 2.55 -9.03 -0.54
C TRP A 120 2.31 -10.41 0.06
N GLU A 121 1.19 -11.04 -0.24
CA GLU A 121 0.91 -12.45 0.05
C GLU A 121 2.01 -13.36 -0.49
N PHE A 122 2.58 -13.01 -1.65
CA PHE A 122 3.66 -13.75 -2.30
C PHE A 122 4.99 -13.72 -1.53
N THR A 123 5.17 -12.79 -0.61
CA THR A 123 6.39 -12.73 0.21
C THR A 123 6.50 -13.86 1.23
N TYR A 124 5.44 -14.62 1.43
CA TYR A 124 5.48 -15.88 2.20
C TYR A 124 6.00 -17.07 1.38
N GLY A 125 6.22 -16.90 0.08
CA GLY A 125 6.66 -17.94 -0.84
C GLY A 125 5.51 -18.71 -1.49
N ALA A 126 5.79 -19.25 -2.67
CA ALA A 126 4.79 -19.95 -3.50
C ALA A 126 4.11 -21.11 -2.77
N ASP A 127 4.88 -21.94 -2.04
CA ASP A 127 4.36 -23.11 -1.33
C ASP A 127 3.35 -22.71 -0.25
N ARG A 128 3.69 -21.67 0.55
CA ARG A 128 2.79 -21.20 1.60
C ARG A 128 1.52 -20.58 1.03
N VAL A 129 1.64 -19.79 -0.03
CA VAL A 129 0.47 -19.21 -0.72
C VAL A 129 -0.44 -20.33 -1.24
N MET A 130 0.11 -21.33 -1.91
CA MET A 130 -0.67 -22.44 -2.44
C MET A 130 -1.30 -23.29 -1.33
N GLU A 131 -0.63 -23.46 -0.21
CA GLU A 131 -1.19 -24.13 0.97
C GLU A 131 -2.43 -23.39 1.49
N ILE A 132 -2.33 -22.06 1.70
CA ILE A 132 -3.44 -21.22 2.16
C ILE A 132 -4.60 -21.29 1.16
N VAL A 133 -4.33 -21.10 -0.12
CA VAL A 133 -5.36 -21.11 -1.16
C VAL A 133 -6.12 -22.47 -1.19
N LYS A 134 -5.39 -23.57 -1.10
CA LYS A 134 -5.99 -24.92 -1.19
C LYS A 134 -6.68 -25.38 0.09
N LYS A 135 -6.18 -24.98 1.27
CA LYS A 135 -6.69 -25.46 2.57
C LYS A 135 -7.60 -24.46 3.27
N ASP A 136 -7.15 -23.20 3.38
CA ASP A 136 -7.83 -22.20 4.20
C ASP A 136 -8.92 -21.46 3.43
N LEU A 137 -8.67 -21.13 2.16
CA LEU A 137 -9.58 -20.33 1.34
C LEU A 137 -10.56 -21.17 0.53
N ALA A 138 -10.29 -22.45 0.29
CA ALA A 138 -11.12 -23.30 -0.54
C ALA A 138 -12.59 -23.30 -0.10
N GLY A 139 -13.50 -22.96 -1.02
CA GLY A 139 -14.93 -22.87 -0.77
C GLY A 139 -15.37 -21.68 0.10
N LYS A 140 -14.47 -20.78 0.45
CA LYS A 140 -14.75 -19.60 1.29
C LYS A 140 -14.41 -18.30 0.60
N ILE A 141 -13.18 -18.15 0.12
CA ILE A 141 -12.69 -16.94 -0.54
C ILE A 141 -12.06 -17.34 -1.87
N GLU A 142 -12.47 -16.69 -2.94
CA GLU A 142 -11.83 -16.86 -4.25
C GLU A 142 -10.57 -16.02 -4.33
N PHE A 143 -9.44 -16.67 -4.59
CA PHE A 143 -8.15 -16.02 -4.78
C PHE A 143 -7.90 -15.89 -6.29
N LEU A 144 -7.95 -14.67 -6.81
CA LEU A 144 -8.06 -14.41 -8.25
C LEU A 144 -6.84 -13.67 -8.79
N ALA A 145 -6.26 -14.18 -9.87
CA ALA A 145 -5.20 -13.49 -10.60
C ALA A 145 -5.12 -13.99 -12.04
N GLN A 146 -5.56 -13.17 -13.01
CA GLN A 146 -5.50 -13.51 -14.43
C GLN A 146 -4.07 -13.45 -15.00
N ASN A 147 -3.18 -12.72 -14.35
CA ASN A 147 -1.85 -12.36 -14.83
C ASN A 147 -0.71 -13.11 -14.14
N VAL A 148 -0.99 -14.13 -13.36
CA VAL A 148 0.02 -15.02 -12.77
C VAL A 148 -0.01 -16.36 -13.48
N LYS A 149 1.10 -16.71 -14.13
CA LYS A 149 1.21 -17.89 -14.99
C LYS A 149 2.47 -18.68 -14.67
N THR A 150 2.48 -19.97 -15.03
CA THR A 150 3.68 -20.80 -14.92
C THR A 150 4.74 -20.37 -15.95
N ASN A 151 6.03 -20.54 -15.59
CA ASN A 151 7.15 -20.19 -16.46
C ASN A 151 7.25 -21.10 -17.71
N ASP A 152 6.86 -22.36 -17.56
CA ASP A 152 7.07 -23.42 -18.58
C ASP A 152 6.04 -23.35 -19.70
N PHE A 153 4.75 -23.47 -19.38
CA PHE A 153 3.67 -23.53 -20.38
C PHE A 153 2.77 -22.29 -20.40
N GLY A 154 2.96 -21.36 -19.47
CA GLY A 154 2.11 -20.17 -19.35
C GLY A 154 0.70 -20.46 -18.87
N ASP A 155 0.52 -21.58 -18.14
CA ASP A 155 -0.76 -21.96 -17.58
C ASP A 155 -1.14 -21.03 -16.41
N PRO A 156 -2.44 -20.72 -16.20
CA PRO A 156 -2.88 -19.96 -15.06
C PRO A 156 -2.52 -20.67 -13.74
N VAL A 157 -1.87 -19.95 -12.81
CA VAL A 157 -1.59 -20.47 -11.46
C VAL A 157 -2.83 -20.40 -10.58
N PHE A 158 -3.63 -19.35 -10.74
CA PHE A 158 -4.87 -19.11 -9.99
C PHE A 158 -6.05 -18.98 -10.94
N LYS A 159 -7.26 -19.07 -10.39
CA LYS A 159 -8.47 -18.74 -11.16
C LYS A 159 -8.35 -17.30 -11.68
N PRO A 160 -8.54 -17.04 -12.97
CA PRO A 160 -8.51 -15.67 -13.49
C PRO A 160 -9.72 -14.85 -13.08
N TYR A 161 -10.89 -15.48 -12.95
CA TYR A 161 -12.16 -14.84 -12.58
C TYR A 161 -13.16 -15.86 -12.02
N VAL A 162 -14.24 -15.32 -11.47
CA VAL A 162 -15.46 -16.06 -11.14
C VAL A 162 -16.67 -15.30 -11.63
N ILE A 163 -17.76 -16.01 -11.92
CA ILE A 163 -19.07 -15.42 -12.21
C ILE A 163 -20.04 -15.88 -11.14
N ARG A 164 -20.68 -14.95 -10.44
CA ARG A 164 -21.64 -15.23 -9.38
C ARG A 164 -22.90 -14.40 -9.57
N GLN A 165 -24.02 -14.97 -9.15
CA GLN A 165 -25.29 -14.27 -9.13
C GLN A 165 -25.35 -13.29 -7.96
N GLN A 166 -25.75 -12.06 -8.22
CA GLN A 166 -26.03 -11.05 -7.22
C GLN A 166 -27.40 -10.42 -7.52
N ASN A 167 -28.39 -10.71 -6.68
CA ASN A 167 -29.77 -10.26 -6.88
C ASN A 167 -30.32 -10.59 -8.29
N GLY A 168 -30.01 -11.79 -8.80
CA GLY A 168 -30.43 -12.25 -10.12
C GLY A 168 -29.61 -11.71 -11.30
N ILE A 169 -28.57 -10.95 -11.03
CA ILE A 169 -27.64 -10.42 -12.05
C ILE A 169 -26.35 -11.24 -12.03
N PRO A 170 -25.90 -11.83 -13.15
CA PRO A 170 -24.60 -12.48 -13.24
C PRO A 170 -23.48 -11.44 -13.29
N VAL A 171 -22.65 -11.44 -12.23
CA VAL A 171 -21.51 -10.54 -12.04
C VAL A 171 -20.23 -11.32 -12.18
N ALA A 172 -19.36 -10.91 -13.09
CA ALA A 172 -18.01 -11.42 -13.19
C ALA A 172 -17.05 -10.56 -12.35
N VAL A 173 -16.17 -11.22 -11.60
CA VAL A 173 -15.07 -10.59 -10.88
C VAL A 173 -13.77 -11.20 -11.37
N ILE A 174 -12.93 -10.38 -11.97
CA ILE A 174 -11.62 -10.75 -12.51
C ILE A 174 -10.54 -10.25 -11.56
N GLY A 175 -9.53 -11.07 -11.26
CA GLY A 175 -8.41 -10.69 -10.40
C GLY A 175 -7.20 -10.23 -11.20
N GLN A 176 -6.50 -9.22 -10.68
CA GLN A 176 -5.25 -8.68 -11.22
C GLN A 176 -4.23 -8.58 -10.09
N ALA A 177 -3.23 -9.45 -10.09
CA ALA A 177 -2.12 -9.40 -9.14
C ALA A 177 -1.17 -8.24 -9.48
N PHE A 178 -0.38 -7.81 -8.49
CA PHE A 178 0.66 -6.82 -8.74
C PHE A 178 1.62 -7.27 -9.85
N PRO A 179 1.74 -6.50 -10.94
CA PRO A 179 2.40 -6.97 -12.15
C PRO A 179 3.93 -7.06 -12.06
N TYR A 180 4.53 -6.33 -11.11
CA TYR A 180 5.99 -6.24 -10.93
C TYR A 180 6.51 -7.04 -9.73
N THR A 181 5.75 -7.99 -9.22
CA THR A 181 6.13 -8.83 -8.06
C THR A 181 7.55 -9.39 -8.13
N PRO A 182 8.04 -9.97 -9.26
CA PRO A 182 9.39 -10.53 -9.31
C PRO A 182 10.53 -9.52 -9.34
N ILE A 183 10.21 -8.24 -9.47
CA ILE A 183 11.19 -7.13 -9.49
C ILE A 183 11.17 -6.40 -8.15
N ALA A 184 9.99 -6.11 -7.63
CA ALA A 184 9.81 -5.36 -6.39
C ALA A 184 10.05 -6.21 -5.13
N ASN A 185 9.91 -7.53 -5.22
CA ASN A 185 10.09 -8.49 -4.14
C ASN A 185 11.16 -9.54 -4.51
N PRO A 186 11.73 -10.27 -3.54
CA PRO A 186 12.70 -11.31 -3.84
C PRO A 186 12.16 -12.36 -4.82
N ARG A 187 12.82 -12.48 -5.98
CA ARG A 187 12.39 -13.36 -7.07
C ARG A 187 12.26 -14.83 -6.66
N HIS A 188 13.12 -15.28 -5.74
CA HIS A 188 13.15 -16.65 -5.25
C HIS A 188 11.92 -17.06 -4.42
N PHE A 189 11.06 -16.11 -4.03
CA PHE A 189 9.79 -16.46 -3.37
C PHE A 189 8.78 -17.08 -4.34
N VAL A 190 8.86 -16.72 -5.62
CA VAL A 190 7.94 -17.19 -6.65
C VAL A 190 8.70 -17.55 -7.94
N PRO A 191 9.69 -18.50 -7.86
CA PRO A 191 10.66 -18.73 -8.94
C PRO A 191 10.03 -19.22 -10.23
N ASP A 192 8.94 -20.00 -10.12
CA ASP A 192 8.31 -20.69 -11.24
C ASP A 192 7.12 -19.93 -11.84
N TRP A 193 6.87 -18.70 -11.40
CA TRP A 193 5.74 -17.90 -11.86
C TRP A 193 6.17 -16.66 -12.63
N THR A 194 5.38 -16.31 -13.65
CA THR A 194 5.48 -15.05 -14.39
C THR A 194 4.34 -14.12 -14.03
N PHE A 195 4.63 -12.83 -14.15
CA PHE A 195 3.72 -11.74 -13.86
C PHE A 195 3.72 -10.76 -15.03
N GLY A 196 2.99 -9.69 -14.94
CA GLY A 196 2.93 -8.61 -15.92
C GLY A 196 1.55 -7.95 -15.90
N ILE A 197 1.41 -6.83 -16.56
CA ILE A 197 0.12 -6.12 -16.64
C ILE A 197 -0.87 -6.96 -17.46
N GLN A 198 -0.43 -7.49 -18.60
CA GLN A 198 -1.21 -8.42 -19.44
C GLN A 198 -2.61 -7.88 -19.79
N ASP A 199 -2.70 -6.64 -20.24
CA ASP A 199 -3.96 -6.00 -20.61
C ASP A 199 -4.67 -6.71 -21.79
N ASP A 200 -3.91 -7.31 -22.72
CA ASP A 200 -4.48 -8.15 -23.79
C ASP A 200 -5.15 -9.40 -23.22
N ASN A 201 -4.57 -10.05 -22.20
CA ASN A 201 -5.20 -11.19 -21.53
C ASN A 201 -6.39 -10.75 -20.70
N MET A 202 -6.31 -9.57 -20.07
CA MET A 202 -7.48 -8.98 -19.39
C MET A 202 -8.65 -8.81 -20.36
N GLN A 203 -8.41 -8.30 -21.57
CA GLN A 203 -9.46 -8.18 -22.60
C GLN A 203 -10.07 -9.54 -22.95
N LYS A 204 -9.27 -10.59 -23.08
CA LYS A 204 -9.76 -11.95 -23.32
C LYS A 204 -10.66 -12.44 -22.19
N MET A 205 -10.27 -12.19 -20.95
CA MET A 205 -11.08 -12.58 -19.78
C MET A 205 -12.40 -11.82 -19.72
N VAL A 206 -12.40 -10.53 -20.03
CA VAL A 206 -13.62 -9.72 -20.14
C VAL A 206 -14.56 -10.25 -21.22
N ASP A 207 -14.03 -10.50 -22.41
CA ASP A 207 -14.80 -11.01 -23.55
C ASP A 207 -15.39 -12.42 -23.23
N GLU A 208 -14.62 -13.27 -22.59
CA GLU A 208 -15.07 -14.60 -22.15
C GLU A 208 -16.18 -14.50 -21.08
N CYS A 209 -16.03 -13.62 -20.09
CA CYS A 209 -17.05 -13.39 -19.07
C CYS A 209 -18.36 -12.89 -19.69
N ARG A 210 -18.27 -11.95 -20.63
CA ARG A 210 -19.46 -11.44 -21.35
C ARG A 210 -20.13 -12.54 -22.19
N ALA A 211 -19.35 -13.35 -22.89
CA ALA A 211 -19.85 -14.50 -23.66
C ALA A 211 -20.55 -15.54 -22.79
N LYS A 212 -20.11 -15.70 -21.53
CA LYS A 212 -20.74 -16.56 -20.52
C LYS A 212 -21.96 -15.92 -19.84
N GLY A 213 -22.37 -14.73 -20.26
CA GLY A 213 -23.59 -14.07 -19.80
C GLY A 213 -23.41 -13.07 -18.66
N ALA A 214 -22.19 -12.70 -18.31
CA ALA A 214 -21.96 -11.67 -17.31
C ALA A 214 -22.55 -10.32 -17.78
N GLN A 215 -23.41 -9.74 -16.96
CA GLN A 215 -24.01 -8.42 -17.19
C GLN A 215 -23.20 -7.29 -16.56
N VAL A 216 -22.46 -7.59 -15.49
CA VAL A 216 -21.52 -6.69 -14.84
C VAL A 216 -20.15 -7.36 -14.81
N VAL A 217 -19.12 -6.62 -15.16
CA VAL A 217 -17.72 -7.06 -15.06
C VAL A 217 -16.94 -6.09 -14.18
N VAL A 218 -16.43 -6.61 -13.08
CA VAL A 218 -15.60 -5.89 -12.11
C VAL A 218 -14.20 -6.51 -12.09
N VAL A 219 -13.20 -5.67 -12.04
CA VAL A 219 -11.81 -6.09 -11.81
C VAL A 219 -11.40 -5.70 -10.40
N ILE A 220 -10.93 -6.64 -9.60
CA ILE A 220 -10.18 -6.35 -8.37
C ILE A 220 -8.70 -6.32 -8.71
N SER A 221 -8.05 -5.20 -8.46
CA SER A 221 -6.72 -4.93 -9.02
C SER A 221 -5.72 -4.51 -7.96
N HIS A 222 -4.52 -5.06 -8.06
CA HIS A 222 -3.35 -4.59 -7.31
C HIS A 222 -2.32 -3.88 -8.21
N ASN A 223 -2.74 -3.32 -9.34
CA ASN A 223 -1.84 -2.59 -10.25
C ASN A 223 -1.32 -1.26 -9.67
N GLY A 224 -2.16 -0.55 -8.94
CA GLY A 224 -2.00 0.86 -8.59
C GLY A 224 -2.88 1.79 -9.42
N MET A 225 -3.17 2.97 -8.88
CA MET A 225 -4.21 3.86 -9.41
C MET A 225 -3.96 4.29 -10.86
N ASP A 226 -2.77 4.80 -11.17
CA ASP A 226 -2.48 5.31 -12.52
C ASP A 226 -2.37 4.18 -13.56
N VAL A 227 -1.90 3.01 -13.16
CA VAL A 227 -1.88 1.80 -13.99
C VAL A 227 -3.31 1.36 -14.31
N ASP A 228 -4.19 1.37 -13.31
CA ASP A 228 -5.61 1.04 -13.48
C ASP A 228 -6.34 2.05 -14.39
N LEU A 229 -6.02 3.35 -14.28
CA LEU A 229 -6.56 4.37 -15.21
C LEU A 229 -6.14 4.08 -16.66
N LYS A 230 -4.87 3.71 -16.89
CA LYS A 230 -4.40 3.33 -18.22
C LYS A 230 -5.05 2.04 -18.70
N MET A 231 -5.13 1.01 -17.86
CA MET A 231 -5.81 -0.25 -18.22
C MET A 231 -7.29 -0.01 -18.58
N ALA A 232 -8.00 0.81 -17.82
CA ALA A 232 -9.38 1.19 -18.10
C ALA A 232 -9.55 1.88 -19.46
N SER A 233 -8.56 2.65 -19.90
CA SER A 233 -8.57 3.30 -21.22
C SER A 233 -8.33 2.33 -22.39
N ARG A 234 -7.68 1.18 -22.14
CA ARG A 234 -7.27 0.21 -23.16
C ARG A 234 -8.18 -1.00 -23.26
N VAL A 235 -8.73 -1.45 -22.13
CA VAL A 235 -9.60 -2.63 -22.04
C VAL A 235 -11.06 -2.18 -22.04
N ARG A 236 -11.83 -2.67 -23.01
CA ARG A 236 -13.26 -2.38 -23.11
C ARG A 236 -14.09 -3.42 -22.37
N GLY A 237 -15.27 -3.01 -21.91
CA GLY A 237 -16.25 -3.91 -21.32
C GLY A 237 -16.11 -4.14 -19.83
N ILE A 238 -15.20 -3.48 -19.15
CA ILE A 238 -15.10 -3.43 -17.68
C ILE A 238 -16.04 -2.32 -17.18
N ASP A 239 -16.90 -2.63 -16.21
CA ASP A 239 -17.78 -1.64 -15.57
C ASP A 239 -17.04 -0.88 -14.46
N ALA A 240 -16.26 -1.58 -13.63
CA ALA A 240 -15.43 -0.94 -12.61
C ALA A 240 -14.12 -1.69 -12.36
N ILE A 241 -13.05 -0.94 -12.07
CA ILE A 241 -11.81 -1.43 -11.50
C ILE A 241 -11.74 -0.95 -10.04
N LEU A 242 -11.69 -1.90 -9.11
CA LEU A 242 -11.52 -1.66 -7.69
C LEU A 242 -10.04 -1.87 -7.36
N GLY A 243 -9.30 -0.78 -7.27
CA GLY A 243 -7.84 -0.78 -7.21
C GLY A 243 -7.28 -0.90 -5.80
N GLY A 244 -6.01 -1.22 -5.74
CA GLY A 244 -5.17 -1.30 -4.55
C GLY A 244 -3.76 -0.79 -4.83
N HIS A 245 -2.76 -1.27 -4.09
CA HIS A 245 -1.33 -1.03 -4.22
C HIS A 245 -0.86 0.40 -3.88
N THR A 246 -1.38 1.42 -4.54
CA THR A 246 -0.95 2.82 -4.31
C THR A 246 -1.58 3.44 -3.06
N HIS A 247 -2.49 2.72 -2.40
CA HIS A 247 -3.16 3.14 -1.16
C HIS A 247 -3.93 4.47 -1.28
N ASP A 248 -4.39 4.79 -2.51
CA ASP A 248 -5.13 6.02 -2.74
C ASP A 248 -6.54 5.93 -2.13
N GLY A 249 -6.92 6.95 -1.39
CA GLY A 249 -8.29 7.11 -0.88
C GLY A 249 -9.13 7.94 -1.87
N VAL A 250 -9.70 7.30 -2.87
CA VAL A 250 -10.44 7.96 -3.95
C VAL A 250 -11.88 8.22 -3.53
N ILE A 251 -12.22 9.49 -3.30
CA ILE A 251 -13.54 9.90 -2.77
C ILE A 251 -14.67 9.62 -3.75
N GLN A 252 -14.40 9.78 -5.06
CA GLN A 252 -15.34 9.49 -6.14
C GLN A 252 -14.64 8.74 -7.26
N PRO A 253 -15.26 7.74 -7.88
CA PRO A 253 -14.66 7.00 -8.99
C PRO A 253 -14.28 7.92 -10.15
N ILE A 254 -13.13 7.65 -10.75
CA ILE A 254 -12.72 8.31 -11.99
C ILE A 254 -13.40 7.61 -13.15
N LYS A 255 -14.11 8.35 -13.98
CA LYS A 255 -14.76 7.85 -15.19
C LYS A 255 -13.77 7.86 -16.35
N VAL A 256 -13.37 6.69 -16.81
CA VAL A 256 -12.44 6.53 -17.93
C VAL A 256 -13.21 6.09 -19.17
N LYS A 257 -13.13 6.89 -20.24
CA LYS A 257 -13.70 6.56 -21.56
C LYS A 257 -12.78 5.59 -22.31
N ASN A 258 -13.38 4.60 -22.96
CA ASN A 258 -12.70 3.68 -23.86
C ASN A 258 -13.61 3.30 -25.05
N ALA A 259 -13.15 2.44 -25.94
CA ALA A 259 -13.88 2.02 -27.12
C ALA A 259 -15.21 1.28 -26.82
N GLY A 260 -15.39 0.76 -25.60
CA GLY A 260 -16.59 0.03 -25.17
C GLY A 260 -17.54 0.85 -24.29
N GLY A 261 -17.21 2.11 -24.00
CA GLY A 261 -18.01 2.97 -23.10
C GLY A 261 -17.20 3.63 -21.99
N VAL A 262 -17.64 3.47 -20.75
CA VAL A 262 -17.00 4.06 -19.57
C VAL A 262 -16.68 2.97 -18.55
N THR A 263 -15.46 2.98 -18.03
CA THR A 263 -15.04 2.18 -16.88
C THR A 263 -14.84 3.11 -15.68
N LEU A 264 -15.39 2.73 -14.54
CA LEU A 264 -15.14 3.41 -13.25
C LEU A 264 -13.85 2.90 -12.65
N VAL A 265 -12.99 3.78 -12.16
CA VAL A 265 -11.77 3.40 -11.44
C VAL A 265 -11.78 4.03 -10.07
N THR A 266 -11.58 3.23 -9.03
CA THR A 266 -11.54 3.68 -7.63
C THR A 266 -10.47 2.93 -6.85
N ASN A 267 -10.19 3.42 -5.64
CA ASN A 267 -9.25 2.81 -4.69
C ASN A 267 -9.69 3.18 -3.28
N ALA A 268 -9.73 2.22 -2.39
CA ALA A 268 -10.28 2.39 -1.04
C ALA A 268 -9.19 2.56 0.05
N GLY A 269 -8.04 3.12 -0.31
CA GLY A 269 -6.97 3.40 0.64
C GLY A 269 -6.27 2.14 1.17
N SER A 270 -5.93 2.14 2.44
CA SER A 270 -5.23 1.03 3.09
C SER A 270 -5.56 0.93 4.59
N ASN A 271 -5.01 -0.08 5.28
CA ASN A 271 -5.07 -0.24 6.75
C ASN A 271 -6.49 -0.28 7.30
N THR A 272 -7.47 -0.81 6.55
CA THR A 272 -8.89 -0.79 6.92
C THR A 272 -9.45 0.60 7.25
N LYS A 273 -8.75 1.66 6.81
CA LYS A 273 -9.15 3.04 7.06
C LYS A 273 -10.46 3.40 6.36
N PHE A 274 -10.73 2.78 5.21
CA PHE A 274 -11.92 3.01 4.41
C PHE A 274 -12.59 1.72 3.96
N LEU A 275 -13.91 1.83 3.75
CA LEU A 275 -14.70 0.87 3.00
C LEU A 275 -15.31 1.57 1.78
N GLY A 276 -14.93 1.17 0.58
CA GLY A 276 -15.58 1.61 -0.66
C GLY A 276 -16.88 0.83 -0.87
N VAL A 277 -17.99 1.54 -1.06
CA VAL A 277 -19.30 0.94 -1.32
C VAL A 277 -19.79 1.39 -2.69
N LEU A 278 -19.93 0.45 -3.63
CA LEU A 278 -20.36 0.68 -5.00
C LEU A 278 -21.64 -0.08 -5.28
N ASP A 279 -22.72 0.65 -5.59
CA ASP A 279 -24.00 0.09 -6.01
C ASP A 279 -24.20 0.37 -7.51
N PHE A 280 -24.55 -0.66 -8.29
CA PHE A 280 -24.90 -0.53 -9.69
C PHE A 280 -26.42 -0.61 -9.90
N ASP A 281 -26.94 0.22 -10.80
CA ASP A 281 -28.27 0.04 -11.43
C ASP A 281 -28.07 -0.66 -12.78
N VAL A 282 -28.66 -1.86 -12.91
CA VAL A 282 -28.53 -2.70 -14.11
C VAL A 282 -29.87 -2.81 -14.80
N LYS A 283 -29.94 -2.42 -16.08
CA LYS A 283 -31.11 -2.54 -16.94
C LYS A 283 -30.74 -3.13 -18.28
N ASN A 284 -31.55 -4.07 -18.76
CA ASN A 284 -31.35 -4.74 -20.06
C ASN A 284 -29.92 -5.30 -20.22
N GLY A 285 -29.37 -5.91 -19.16
CA GLY A 285 -28.05 -6.52 -19.18
C GLY A 285 -26.87 -5.56 -19.14
N LYS A 286 -27.08 -4.28 -18.82
CA LYS A 286 -26.04 -3.24 -18.79
C LYS A 286 -26.14 -2.39 -17.52
N VAL A 287 -25.00 -1.94 -17.03
CA VAL A 287 -24.93 -0.91 -16.00
C VAL A 287 -25.37 0.42 -16.61
N VAL A 288 -26.40 1.03 -16.04
CA VAL A 288 -26.96 2.31 -16.50
C VAL A 288 -26.67 3.46 -15.56
N ASP A 289 -26.46 3.17 -14.27
CA ASP A 289 -26.12 4.16 -13.25
C ASP A 289 -25.38 3.50 -12.08
N PHE A 290 -24.79 4.30 -11.22
CA PHE A 290 -24.12 3.83 -10.02
C PHE A 290 -24.19 4.83 -8.87
N ARG A 291 -24.01 4.34 -7.67
CA ARG A 291 -23.75 5.14 -6.46
C ARG A 291 -22.49 4.65 -5.80
N TYR A 292 -21.67 5.57 -5.34
CA TYR A 292 -20.41 5.27 -4.66
C TYR A 292 -20.23 6.09 -3.40
N LYS A 293 -19.70 5.46 -2.37
CA LYS A 293 -19.23 6.13 -1.15
C LYS A 293 -17.94 5.50 -0.69
N LEU A 294 -16.98 6.33 -0.30
CA LEU A 294 -15.80 5.94 0.44
C LEU A 294 -16.04 6.26 1.91
N LEU A 295 -16.30 5.24 2.72
CA LEU A 295 -16.68 5.38 4.11
C LEU A 295 -15.46 5.25 5.02
N PRO A 296 -15.10 6.28 5.80
CA PRO A 296 -14.03 6.18 6.77
C PRO A 296 -14.44 5.33 7.98
N VAL A 297 -13.49 4.57 8.51
CA VAL A 297 -13.65 3.77 9.72
C VAL A 297 -12.97 4.49 10.87
N PHE A 298 -13.77 5.11 11.75
CA PHE A 298 -13.31 5.72 12.99
C PHE A 298 -13.57 4.77 14.16
N ALA A 299 -12.51 4.37 14.86
CA ALA A 299 -12.62 3.40 15.95
C ALA A 299 -13.50 3.90 17.11
N ASP A 300 -13.49 5.20 17.36
CA ASP A 300 -14.29 5.79 18.44
C ASP A 300 -15.76 6.04 18.06
N MET A 301 -16.10 5.96 16.77
CA MET A 301 -17.46 6.18 16.27
C MET A 301 -18.19 4.89 15.89
N LEU A 302 -17.46 3.83 15.63
CA LEU A 302 -18.00 2.50 15.31
C LEU A 302 -17.68 1.53 16.44
N PRO A 303 -18.66 0.84 17.03
CA PRO A 303 -18.37 -0.17 18.03
C PRO A 303 -17.57 -1.32 17.43
N ALA A 304 -16.67 -1.90 18.21
CA ALA A 304 -15.96 -3.10 17.80
C ALA A 304 -16.93 -4.29 17.69
N ASP A 305 -16.84 -5.05 16.61
CA ASP A 305 -17.54 -6.32 16.50
C ASP A 305 -17.00 -7.32 17.52
N LYS A 306 -17.90 -7.93 18.27
CA LYS A 306 -17.53 -8.79 19.42
C LYS A 306 -16.74 -10.03 19.01
N ASP A 307 -17.15 -10.68 17.92
CA ASP A 307 -16.52 -11.93 17.47
C ASP A 307 -15.13 -11.64 16.91
N MET A 308 -15.01 -10.59 16.11
CA MET A 308 -13.73 -10.14 15.57
C MET A 308 -12.79 -9.66 16.68
N GLN A 309 -13.30 -8.90 17.67
CA GLN A 309 -12.48 -8.46 18.80
C GLN A 309 -11.98 -9.64 19.63
N ALA A 310 -12.84 -10.61 19.92
CA ALA A 310 -12.45 -11.83 20.64
C ALA A 310 -11.39 -12.64 19.87
N PHE A 311 -11.51 -12.68 18.53
CA PHE A 311 -10.49 -13.30 17.68
C PHE A 311 -9.15 -12.54 17.79
N ILE A 312 -9.16 -11.22 17.66
CA ILE A 312 -7.96 -10.37 17.76
C ILE A 312 -7.28 -10.56 19.12
N ASP A 313 -8.03 -10.53 20.20
CA ASP A 313 -7.51 -10.70 21.57
C ASP A 313 -6.83 -12.07 21.73
N ARG A 314 -7.44 -13.13 21.20
CA ARG A 314 -6.89 -14.48 21.21
C ARG A 314 -5.59 -14.59 20.42
N VAL A 315 -5.51 -14.01 19.22
CA VAL A 315 -4.30 -14.00 18.39
C VAL A 315 -3.16 -13.25 19.08
N ARG A 316 -3.47 -12.13 19.72
CA ARG A 316 -2.48 -11.24 20.34
C ARG A 316 -2.02 -11.71 21.71
N SER A 317 -2.85 -12.46 22.44
CA SER A 317 -2.59 -12.89 23.82
C SER A 317 -1.21 -13.55 24.02
N PRO A 318 -0.75 -14.49 23.18
CA PRO A 318 0.58 -15.11 23.34
C PRO A 318 1.74 -14.13 23.19
N TYR A 319 1.52 -13.03 22.50
CA TYR A 319 2.56 -12.05 22.12
C TYR A 319 2.45 -10.73 22.88
N LYS A 320 1.44 -10.55 23.73
CA LYS A 320 1.07 -9.27 24.35
C LYS A 320 2.27 -8.60 25.03
N ALA A 321 2.94 -9.30 25.91
CA ALA A 321 4.09 -8.76 26.65
C ALA A 321 5.22 -8.30 25.70
N LYS A 322 5.45 -9.05 24.63
CA LYS A 322 6.46 -8.72 23.61
C LYS A 322 6.04 -7.52 22.78
N LEU A 323 4.78 -7.43 22.39
CA LEU A 323 4.23 -6.33 21.59
C LEU A 323 4.25 -5.00 22.35
N GLU A 324 3.86 -5.03 23.63
CA GLU A 324 3.69 -3.85 24.49
C GLU A 324 5.01 -3.39 25.16
N GLU A 325 6.14 -4.07 24.92
CA GLU A 325 7.44 -3.65 25.45
C GLU A 325 7.77 -2.23 24.98
N THR A 326 7.89 -1.33 25.94
CA THR A 326 8.27 0.07 25.68
C THR A 326 9.76 0.17 25.44
N LEU A 327 10.14 0.73 24.29
CA LEU A 327 11.53 0.89 23.86
C LEU A 327 12.05 2.32 24.11
N ALA A 328 11.20 3.31 23.89
CA ALA A 328 11.49 4.73 24.05
C ALA A 328 10.19 5.54 24.14
N VAL A 329 10.29 6.85 24.28
CA VAL A 329 9.17 7.81 24.20
C VAL A 329 9.48 8.82 23.12
N THR A 330 8.50 9.12 22.26
CA THR A 330 8.65 10.19 21.25
C THR A 330 8.19 11.53 21.81
N GLU A 331 8.97 12.59 21.56
CA GLU A 331 8.59 13.96 21.88
C GLU A 331 7.92 14.67 20.68
N GLY A 332 8.03 14.11 19.49
CA GLY A 332 7.43 14.61 18.26
C GLY A 332 6.48 13.62 17.60
N LEU A 333 5.74 14.09 16.60
CA LEU A 333 4.90 13.23 15.76
C LEU A 333 5.80 12.28 14.94
N LEU A 334 5.53 10.98 15.05
CA LEU A 334 6.15 9.97 14.19
C LEU A 334 5.13 9.46 13.16
N TYR A 335 5.52 9.47 11.90
CA TYR A 335 4.74 8.95 10.78
C TYR A 335 5.66 8.46 9.67
N ARG A 336 5.16 7.57 8.84
CA ARG A 336 5.91 7.01 7.72
C ARG A 336 5.45 7.55 6.37
N ARG A 337 4.16 7.72 6.19
CA ARG A 337 3.60 8.12 4.91
C ARG A 337 3.93 9.57 4.53
N GLY A 338 4.66 9.67 3.43
CA GLY A 338 5.03 10.88 2.71
C GLY A 338 5.76 10.47 1.43
N ASN A 339 5.64 11.24 0.34
CA ASN A 339 6.21 10.83 -0.96
C ASN A 339 7.72 10.57 -0.92
N PHE A 340 8.46 11.32 -0.09
CA PHE A 340 9.92 11.24 -0.03
C PHE A 340 10.45 10.75 1.31
N ASN A 341 9.85 11.14 2.42
CA ASN A 341 10.28 10.72 3.75
C ASN A 341 9.20 11.02 4.78
N GLY A 342 9.30 10.39 5.94
CA GLY A 342 8.50 10.65 7.13
C GLY A 342 9.37 10.62 8.37
N SER A 343 8.86 11.11 9.51
CA SER A 343 9.64 11.18 10.74
C SER A 343 9.99 9.82 11.33
N PHE A 344 9.14 8.79 11.13
CA PHE A 344 9.49 7.42 11.54
C PHE A 344 10.51 6.78 10.59
N ASP A 345 10.42 7.05 9.29
CA ASP A 345 11.45 6.62 8.35
C ASP A 345 12.80 7.28 8.65
N GLN A 346 12.80 8.58 9.01
CA GLN A 346 14.02 9.27 9.43
C GLN A 346 14.65 8.59 10.65
N LEU A 347 13.84 8.19 11.62
CA LEU A 347 14.31 7.44 12.79
C LEU A 347 14.97 6.12 12.37
N ILE A 348 14.38 5.38 11.42
CA ILE A 348 14.94 4.11 10.93
C ILE A 348 16.31 4.33 10.25
N VAL A 349 16.41 5.31 9.35
CA VAL A 349 17.70 5.56 8.67
C VAL A 349 18.77 6.10 9.60
N ASP A 350 18.41 6.91 10.59
CA ASP A 350 19.33 7.39 11.62
C ASP A 350 19.85 6.23 12.49
N ALA A 351 18.98 5.32 12.89
CA ALA A 351 19.35 4.11 13.63
C ALA A 351 20.30 3.22 12.81
N LEU A 352 19.99 3.00 11.53
CA LEU A 352 20.84 2.23 10.63
C LEU A 352 22.25 2.85 10.49
N MET A 353 22.33 4.17 10.29
CA MET A 353 23.60 4.87 10.16
C MET A 353 24.44 4.76 11.42
N GLU A 354 23.85 5.04 12.57
CA GLU A 354 24.57 5.05 13.85
C GLU A 354 25.00 3.64 14.29
N VAL A 355 24.09 2.69 14.26
CA VAL A 355 24.36 1.31 14.73
C VAL A 355 25.34 0.58 13.80
N LYS A 356 25.25 0.81 12.50
CA LYS A 356 26.12 0.15 11.52
C LYS A 356 27.38 0.94 11.14
N GLY A 357 27.53 2.17 11.62
CA GLY A 357 28.66 3.03 11.27
C GLY A 357 28.72 3.37 9.78
N ALA A 358 27.57 3.68 9.19
CA ALA A 358 27.43 3.99 7.76
C ALA A 358 27.56 5.51 7.50
N ASP A 359 28.03 5.86 6.31
CA ASP A 359 28.10 7.26 5.85
C ASP A 359 26.70 7.77 5.47
N LEU A 360 25.87 6.88 4.92
CA LEU A 360 24.49 7.13 4.55
C LEU A 360 23.64 5.85 4.66
N ALA A 361 22.32 6.00 4.63
CA ALA A 361 21.42 4.87 4.68
C ALA A 361 20.28 5.00 3.69
N PHE A 362 19.82 3.85 3.19
CA PHE A 362 18.59 3.69 2.41
C PHE A 362 17.57 2.84 3.16
N SER A 363 16.33 3.27 3.14
CA SER A 363 15.19 2.48 3.63
C SER A 363 14.13 2.41 2.54
N PRO A 364 13.55 1.22 2.28
CA PRO A 364 12.53 1.09 1.23
C PRO A 364 11.36 2.04 1.44
N GLY A 365 10.84 2.59 0.36
CA GLY A 365 9.64 3.44 0.35
C GLY A 365 8.34 2.64 0.50
N PHE A 366 8.29 1.71 1.46
CA PHE A 366 7.08 0.97 1.77
C PHE A 366 6.00 1.88 2.32
N ARG A 367 4.74 1.66 1.92
CA ARG A 367 3.61 2.55 2.26
C ARG A 367 2.76 2.09 3.43
N TRP A 368 3.18 1.11 4.18
CA TRP A 368 2.53 0.74 5.44
C TRP A 368 3.19 1.44 6.63
N GLY A 369 2.65 1.23 7.80
CA GLY A 369 3.13 1.77 9.05
C GLY A 369 2.02 2.43 9.84
N THR A 370 2.36 2.86 11.02
CA THR A 370 1.46 3.56 11.93
C THR A 370 2.08 4.87 12.37
N SER A 371 1.26 5.77 12.90
CA SER A 371 1.74 7.05 13.44
C SER A 371 1.66 7.06 14.97
N LEU A 372 2.55 7.84 15.60
CA LEU A 372 2.51 8.09 17.05
C LEU A 372 2.44 9.59 17.30
N LEU A 373 1.58 9.97 18.23
CA LEU A 373 1.47 11.36 18.70
C LEU A 373 2.60 11.71 19.66
N PRO A 374 2.97 12.99 19.78
CA PRO A 374 3.95 13.43 20.78
C PRO A 374 3.61 12.96 22.20
N GLY A 375 4.61 12.48 22.95
CA GLY A 375 4.48 11.96 24.28
C GLY A 375 4.12 10.47 24.38
N GLN A 376 3.85 9.80 23.26
CA GLN A 376 3.53 8.37 23.28
C GLN A 376 4.79 7.49 23.43
N ALA A 377 4.60 6.33 24.08
CA ALA A 377 5.59 5.28 24.11
C ALA A 377 5.74 4.65 22.71
N ILE A 378 6.99 4.47 22.28
CA ILE A 378 7.34 3.66 21.12
C ILE A 378 7.51 2.24 21.61
N THR A 379 6.59 1.36 21.24
CA THR A 379 6.64 -0.05 21.62
C THR A 379 7.29 -0.89 20.51
N ARG A 380 7.61 -2.15 20.85
CA ARG A 380 8.06 -3.12 19.84
C ARG A 380 7.04 -3.27 18.71
N GLU A 381 5.74 -3.29 19.04
CA GLU A 381 4.69 -3.35 18.01
C GLU A 381 4.81 -2.20 17.00
N HIS A 382 5.02 -0.97 17.48
CA HIS A 382 5.16 0.18 16.60
C HIS A 382 6.37 0.07 15.67
N VAL A 383 7.49 -0.51 16.14
CA VAL A 383 8.65 -0.79 15.28
C VAL A 383 8.32 -1.87 14.25
N MET A 384 7.68 -2.95 14.69
CA MET A 384 7.25 -4.04 13.79
C MET A 384 6.23 -3.58 12.76
N ASP A 385 5.31 -2.69 13.11
CA ASP A 385 4.37 -2.09 12.17
C ASP A 385 5.05 -1.33 11.02
N GLN A 386 6.28 -0.86 11.23
CA GLN A 386 7.07 -0.19 10.20
C GLN A 386 7.95 -1.15 9.38
N THR A 387 8.32 -2.29 9.95
CA THR A 387 9.46 -3.08 9.47
C THR A 387 9.19 -4.56 9.28
N ALA A 388 8.06 -5.09 9.75
CA ALA A 388 7.75 -6.52 9.70
C ALA A 388 7.57 -7.02 8.25
N THR A 389 8.60 -7.66 7.73
CA THR A 389 8.59 -8.33 6.42
C THR A 389 9.36 -9.65 6.53
N THR A 390 9.13 -10.57 5.58
CA THR A 390 9.80 -11.87 5.55
C THR A 390 11.27 -11.80 5.09
N TYR A 391 11.71 -10.64 4.59
CA TYR A 391 13.10 -10.38 4.16
C TYR A 391 13.63 -9.08 4.78
N SER A 392 13.69 -9.04 6.09
CA SER A 392 13.93 -7.84 6.91
C SER A 392 15.40 -7.56 7.21
N TYR A 393 16.34 -8.29 6.65
CA TYR A 393 17.76 -8.17 7.00
C TYR A 393 18.30 -6.78 6.73
N SER A 394 19.08 -6.27 7.70
CA SER A 394 19.82 -5.03 7.53
C SER A 394 21.18 -5.31 6.89
N THR A 395 21.62 -4.43 6.02
CA THR A 395 22.85 -4.56 5.24
C THR A 395 23.80 -3.40 5.50
N LEU A 396 25.07 -3.62 5.23
CA LEU A 396 26.10 -2.59 5.12
C LEU A 396 26.97 -2.94 3.92
N THR A 397 26.95 -2.09 2.89
CA THR A 397 27.66 -2.30 1.64
C THR A 397 28.48 -1.08 1.25
N GLU A 398 29.55 -1.28 0.46
CA GLU A 398 30.26 -0.17 -0.17
C GLU A 398 29.64 0.09 -1.54
N MET A 399 29.23 1.34 -1.80
CA MET A 399 28.68 1.79 -3.08
C MET A 399 29.47 3.00 -3.57
N THR A 400 29.75 3.05 -4.88
CA THR A 400 30.30 4.25 -5.49
C THR A 400 29.22 5.35 -5.58
N GLY A 401 29.64 6.62 -5.70
CA GLY A 401 28.70 7.72 -5.90
C GLY A 401 27.83 7.54 -7.15
N GLU A 402 28.38 6.95 -8.21
CA GLU A 402 27.64 6.59 -9.41
C GLU A 402 26.56 5.53 -9.15
N MET A 403 26.88 4.48 -8.39
CA MET A 403 25.89 3.46 -7.99
C MET A 403 24.78 4.06 -7.13
N ILE A 404 25.12 4.95 -6.19
CA ILE A 404 24.12 5.66 -5.38
C ILE A 404 23.17 6.46 -6.27
N LYS A 405 23.70 7.21 -7.23
CA LYS A 405 22.87 7.96 -8.19
C LYS A 405 21.99 7.03 -9.00
N THR A 406 22.51 5.92 -9.50
CA THR A 406 21.77 4.93 -10.30
C THR A 406 20.58 4.37 -9.53
N VAL A 407 20.78 3.98 -8.26
CA VAL A 407 19.69 3.49 -7.40
C VAL A 407 18.59 4.54 -7.22
N LEU A 408 18.97 5.79 -6.93
CA LEU A 408 18.00 6.88 -6.75
C LEU A 408 17.24 7.21 -8.05
N GLU A 409 17.93 7.19 -9.19
CA GLU A 409 17.29 7.43 -10.50
C GLU A 409 16.31 6.32 -10.87
N ASP A 410 16.67 5.06 -10.61
CA ASP A 410 15.81 3.90 -10.87
C ASP A 410 14.53 3.95 -10.02
N VAL A 411 14.66 4.21 -8.73
CA VAL A 411 13.48 4.37 -7.85
C VAL A 411 12.63 5.57 -8.26
N CYS A 412 13.26 6.70 -8.64
CA CYS A 412 12.53 7.85 -9.19
C CYS A 412 11.73 7.48 -10.45
N ASP A 413 12.29 6.65 -11.33
CA ASP A 413 11.58 6.25 -12.55
C ASP A 413 10.36 5.39 -12.25
N ASN A 414 10.43 4.55 -11.23
CA ASN A 414 9.29 3.77 -10.77
C ASN A 414 8.11 4.64 -10.28
N LEU A 415 8.38 5.88 -9.83
CA LEU A 415 7.35 6.81 -9.37
C LEU A 415 6.92 7.81 -10.45
N PHE A 416 7.88 8.30 -11.23
CA PHE A 416 7.70 9.49 -12.06
C PHE A 416 7.77 9.20 -13.57
N ASN A 417 7.80 7.93 -13.98
CA ASN A 417 7.69 7.59 -15.39
C ASN A 417 6.36 8.12 -15.94
N PRO A 418 6.36 8.88 -17.05
CA PRO A 418 5.14 9.42 -17.64
C PRO A 418 4.20 8.36 -18.19
N ASP A 419 4.70 7.16 -18.51
CA ASP A 419 3.87 6.01 -18.84
C ASP A 419 3.54 5.20 -17.57
N PRO A 420 2.26 5.17 -17.13
CA PRO A 420 1.87 4.43 -15.93
C PRO A 420 2.23 2.95 -15.94
N TYR A 421 2.34 2.32 -17.11
CA TYR A 421 2.71 0.90 -17.18
C TYR A 421 4.15 0.62 -16.76
N TYR A 422 4.99 1.64 -16.61
CA TYR A 422 6.34 1.55 -16.04
C TYR A 422 6.40 2.01 -14.58
N GLN A 423 5.29 2.46 -14.00
CA GLN A 423 5.22 2.84 -12.59
C GLN A 423 5.00 1.60 -11.73
N GLN A 424 6.02 1.18 -10.99
CA GLN A 424 5.89 0.08 -10.04
C GLN A 424 5.21 0.51 -8.75
N GLY A 425 4.98 1.81 -8.56
CA GLY A 425 4.43 2.38 -7.33
C GLY A 425 5.46 2.41 -6.19
N GLY A 426 4.97 2.49 -4.97
CA GLY A 426 5.80 2.78 -3.81
C GLY A 426 5.94 4.29 -3.59
N ASP A 427 6.66 4.64 -2.52
CA ASP A 427 7.16 5.98 -2.31
C ASP A 427 8.66 6.00 -2.68
N MET A 428 9.27 7.18 -2.70
CA MET A 428 10.71 7.29 -2.91
C MET A 428 11.48 6.54 -1.81
N VAL A 429 12.60 5.94 -2.14
CA VAL A 429 13.51 5.38 -1.14
C VAL A 429 13.86 6.47 -0.11
N ARG A 430 13.78 6.11 1.17
CA ARG A 430 14.13 7.02 2.26
C ARG A 430 15.64 7.09 2.37
N VAL A 431 16.18 8.29 2.47
CA VAL A 431 17.63 8.54 2.46
C VAL A 431 18.04 9.19 3.76
N GLY A 432 18.99 8.59 4.45
CA GLY A 432 19.67 9.19 5.60
C GLY A 432 21.07 9.68 5.23
N GLY A 433 21.47 10.85 5.74
CA GLY A 433 22.82 11.39 5.56
C GLY A 433 23.10 12.11 4.25
N LEU A 434 22.45 11.71 3.17
CA LEU A 434 22.64 12.29 1.84
C LEU A 434 21.64 13.42 1.57
N GLN A 435 22.12 14.58 1.17
CA GLN A 435 21.31 15.69 0.64
C GLN A 435 21.33 15.62 -0.88
N TYR A 436 20.19 15.86 -1.51
CA TYR A 436 20.07 15.89 -2.98
C TYR A 436 18.89 16.73 -3.44
N ALA A 437 18.88 17.03 -4.74
CA ALA A 437 17.74 17.62 -5.42
C ALA A 437 17.09 16.57 -6.33
N CYS A 438 15.76 16.64 -6.46
CA CYS A 438 14.98 15.79 -7.35
C CYS A 438 14.13 16.63 -8.30
N ALA A 439 14.24 16.35 -9.59
CA ALA A 439 13.46 16.96 -10.66
C ALA A 439 12.53 15.91 -11.30
N PRO A 440 11.35 15.62 -10.73
CA PRO A 440 10.49 14.52 -11.13
C PRO A 440 10.06 14.55 -12.61
N LEU A 441 9.95 15.74 -13.20
CA LEU A 441 9.52 15.91 -14.60
C LEU A 441 10.65 15.69 -15.63
N GLU A 442 11.90 15.54 -15.17
CA GLU A 442 13.02 15.25 -16.04
C GLU A 442 13.02 13.77 -16.47
N LYS A 443 13.83 13.47 -17.49
CA LYS A 443 14.06 12.08 -17.93
C LYS A 443 14.90 11.33 -16.90
N MET A 444 14.74 10.01 -16.85
CA MET A 444 15.60 9.10 -16.08
C MET A 444 17.09 9.42 -16.36
N GLY A 445 17.90 9.43 -15.30
CA GLY A 445 19.31 9.83 -15.32
C GLY A 445 19.55 11.34 -15.09
N LYS A 446 18.51 12.18 -15.16
CA LYS A 446 18.59 13.62 -14.92
C LYS A 446 17.70 14.11 -13.77
N ARG A 447 16.96 13.19 -13.12
CA ARG A 447 16.08 13.54 -11.99
C ARG A 447 16.86 13.80 -10.71
N ILE A 448 17.92 13.06 -10.45
CA ILE A 448 18.73 13.20 -9.22
C ILE A 448 19.92 14.10 -9.47
N GLN A 449 19.97 15.19 -8.70
CA GLN A 449 20.95 16.27 -8.89
C GLN A 449 21.53 16.70 -7.54
N ASP A 450 22.69 17.35 -7.57
CA ASP A 450 23.35 17.99 -6.43
C ASP A 450 23.45 17.11 -5.17
N MET A 451 23.90 15.87 -5.34
CA MET A 451 24.10 14.95 -4.24
C MET A 451 25.28 15.39 -3.37
N ARG A 452 25.04 15.54 -2.05
CA ARG A 452 26.03 15.98 -1.07
C ARG A 452 25.98 15.12 0.18
N LEU A 453 27.17 14.79 0.70
CA LEU A 453 27.36 14.17 1.99
C LEU A 453 28.15 15.13 2.89
N ASN A 454 27.55 15.52 4.04
CA ASN A 454 28.16 16.52 4.94
C ASN A 454 28.57 17.81 4.22
N GLY A 455 27.74 18.29 3.29
CA GLY A 455 27.96 19.50 2.50
C GLY A 455 28.94 19.36 1.35
N LYS A 456 29.65 18.24 1.20
CA LYS A 456 30.58 17.99 0.11
C LYS A 456 29.89 17.23 -1.02
N PRO A 457 30.13 17.58 -2.29
CA PRO A 457 29.61 16.80 -3.42
C PRO A 457 30.03 15.33 -3.36
N ILE A 458 29.10 14.44 -3.73
CA ILE A 458 29.40 13.03 -3.92
C ILE A 458 30.30 12.87 -5.17
N GLU A 459 31.36 12.12 -5.02
CA GLU A 459 32.29 11.79 -6.11
C GLU A 459 31.89 10.46 -6.75
N ALA A 460 31.72 10.44 -8.07
CA ALA A 460 31.18 9.29 -8.81
C ALA A 460 31.94 7.97 -8.55
N SER A 461 33.28 8.03 -8.48
CA SER A 461 34.15 6.86 -8.31
C SER A 461 34.48 6.51 -6.86
N LYS A 462 34.21 7.42 -5.91
CA LYS A 462 34.51 7.21 -4.49
C LYS A 462 33.48 6.25 -3.89
N LYS A 463 33.99 5.36 -3.03
CA LYS A 463 33.15 4.44 -2.27
C LYS A 463 32.69 5.05 -0.95
N TYR A 464 31.43 4.79 -0.63
CA TYR A 464 30.74 5.21 0.60
C TYR A 464 30.13 3.99 1.27
N LYS A 465 30.13 3.96 2.60
CA LYS A 465 29.44 2.92 3.38
C LYS A 465 27.95 3.23 3.42
N VAL A 466 27.15 2.35 2.85
CA VAL A 466 25.70 2.48 2.74
C VAL A 466 25.02 1.41 3.57
N ALA A 467 24.26 1.81 4.59
CA ALA A 467 23.38 0.90 5.30
C ALA A 467 22.01 0.81 4.59
N GLY A 468 21.38 -0.35 4.69
CA GLY A 468 20.06 -0.58 4.12
C GLY A 468 19.36 -1.73 4.82
N TRP A 469 18.17 -2.09 4.32
CA TRP A 469 17.44 -3.26 4.76
C TRP A 469 16.45 -3.74 3.69
N ALA A 470 15.86 -4.92 3.89
CA ALA A 470 14.99 -5.60 2.94
C ALA A 470 15.67 -5.89 1.58
N PRO A 471 16.82 -6.59 1.59
CA PRO A 471 17.51 -6.93 0.35
C PRO A 471 16.71 -7.94 -0.46
N VAL A 472 16.58 -7.68 -1.77
CA VAL A 472 15.87 -8.59 -2.68
C VAL A 472 16.76 -9.72 -3.22
N ALA A 473 18.08 -9.64 -2.99
CA ALA A 473 19.03 -10.67 -3.42
C ALA A 473 18.83 -11.97 -2.63
N GLU A 474 18.90 -13.10 -3.33
CA GLU A 474 18.85 -14.43 -2.72
C GLU A 474 20.07 -14.66 -1.83
N GLY A 475 19.85 -15.34 -0.70
CA GLY A 475 20.91 -15.70 0.24
C GLY A 475 21.42 -14.53 1.11
N ALA A 476 20.80 -13.37 1.02
CA ALA A 476 21.14 -12.26 1.91
C ALA A 476 20.84 -12.64 3.37
N THR A 477 21.80 -12.37 4.26
CA THR A 477 21.71 -12.62 5.70
C THR A 477 22.10 -11.37 6.47
N GLY A 478 21.67 -11.29 7.72
CA GLY A 478 22.01 -10.17 8.60
C GLY A 478 21.07 -10.08 9.78
N VAL A 479 21.31 -9.08 10.61
CA VAL A 479 20.42 -8.75 11.73
C VAL A 479 19.15 -8.11 11.17
N PRO A 480 17.95 -8.55 11.61
CA PRO A 480 16.71 -7.90 11.20
C PRO A 480 16.72 -6.40 11.54
N VAL A 481 16.12 -5.59 10.65
CA VAL A 481 16.12 -4.13 10.83
C VAL A 481 15.43 -3.70 12.13
N TRP A 482 14.40 -4.41 12.57
CA TRP A 482 13.73 -4.08 13.86
C TRP A 482 14.67 -4.24 15.05
N ASP A 483 15.60 -5.21 15.05
CA ASP A 483 16.59 -5.34 16.14
C ASP A 483 17.56 -4.16 16.15
N VAL A 484 17.97 -3.66 14.98
CA VAL A 484 18.80 -2.44 14.87
C VAL A 484 18.06 -1.23 15.45
N VAL A 485 16.80 -1.04 15.05
CA VAL A 485 15.99 0.08 15.51
C VAL A 485 15.68 -0.02 17.00
N GLU A 486 15.33 -1.21 17.50
CA GLU A 486 15.07 -1.43 18.92
C GLU A 486 16.31 -1.16 19.79
N THR A 487 17.47 -1.64 19.38
CA THR A 487 18.74 -1.38 20.08
C THR A 487 19.00 0.11 20.19
N TRP A 488 18.82 0.83 19.10
CA TRP A 488 19.02 2.28 19.05
C TRP A 488 18.01 3.03 19.93
N LEU A 489 16.72 2.63 19.88
CA LEU A 489 15.66 3.24 20.72
C LEU A 489 15.92 3.04 22.22
N LYS A 490 16.31 1.84 22.62
CA LYS A 490 16.64 1.53 24.04
C LYS A 490 17.83 2.35 24.56
N ASP A 491 18.80 2.63 23.69
CA ASP A 491 19.92 3.51 24.02
C ASP A 491 19.48 4.96 24.19
N LYS A 492 18.70 5.49 23.24
CA LYS A 492 18.24 6.89 23.26
C LYS A 492 17.18 7.19 24.30
N LYS A 493 16.25 6.27 24.58
CA LYS A 493 15.14 6.36 25.55
C LYS A 493 14.12 7.45 25.26
N LYS A 494 14.52 8.60 24.76
CA LYS A 494 13.69 9.73 24.32
C LYS A 494 14.10 10.15 22.92
N ILE A 495 13.09 10.35 22.07
CA ILE A 495 13.29 10.73 20.69
C ILE A 495 12.74 12.14 20.48
N ALA A 496 13.66 13.10 20.42
CA ALA A 496 13.33 14.49 20.06
C ALA A 496 12.90 14.59 18.60
N PRO A 497 12.10 15.61 18.23
CA PRO A 497 11.80 15.91 16.84
C PRO A 497 13.06 16.02 16.00
N ARG A 498 13.11 15.36 14.84
CA ARG A 498 14.25 15.31 13.95
C ARG A 498 13.97 16.04 12.66
N LYS A 499 15.02 16.64 12.09
CA LYS A 499 14.92 17.17 10.73
C LYS A 499 14.77 16.00 9.75
N ILE A 500 13.68 16.01 9.01
CA ILE A 500 13.43 14.99 7.98
C ILE A 500 14.28 15.31 6.76
N ASN A 501 15.03 14.32 6.28
CA ASN A 501 15.87 14.45 5.10
C ASN A 501 15.04 14.25 3.82
N THR A 502 14.46 15.32 3.31
CA THR A 502 13.73 15.35 2.03
C THR A 502 14.57 16.02 0.95
N PRO A 503 14.45 15.62 -0.32
CA PRO A 503 15.15 16.29 -1.42
C PRO A 503 14.62 17.70 -1.66
N LYS A 504 15.46 18.55 -2.22
CA LYS A 504 15.00 19.80 -2.83
C LYS A 504 14.29 19.48 -4.15
N LEU A 505 13.02 19.83 -4.25
CA LEU A 505 12.22 19.56 -5.45
C LEU A 505 12.40 20.65 -6.48
N ILE A 506 12.60 20.26 -7.74
CA ILE A 506 12.79 21.16 -8.89
C ILE A 506 11.61 20.96 -9.84
N GLY A 507 11.02 22.08 -10.27
CA GLY A 507 9.94 22.09 -11.26
C GLY A 507 8.55 21.70 -10.73
N MET A 508 8.39 21.54 -9.41
CA MET A 508 7.17 21.03 -8.78
C MET A 508 6.44 22.08 -7.94
N LYS A 509 6.43 23.33 -8.37
CA LYS A 509 5.78 24.42 -7.62
C LYS A 509 4.26 24.24 -7.55
N GLY A 510 3.69 24.45 -6.36
CA GLY A 510 2.25 24.46 -6.14
C GLY A 510 1.57 23.11 -6.21
N ASN A 511 2.32 22.00 -6.16
CA ASN A 511 1.73 20.67 -6.06
C ASN A 511 1.60 20.26 -4.59
N PRO A 512 0.37 20.13 -4.05
CA PRO A 512 0.15 19.82 -2.65
C PRO A 512 0.54 18.39 -2.26
N GLY A 513 0.75 17.49 -3.23
CA GLY A 513 1.15 16.09 -2.98
C GLY A 513 2.63 15.89 -2.66
N ILE A 514 3.40 16.98 -2.57
CA ILE A 514 4.85 16.91 -2.38
C ILE A 514 5.25 16.92 -0.90
N ALA A 515 4.45 17.52 -0.05
CA ALA A 515 4.75 17.71 1.37
C ALA A 515 4.69 16.41 2.18
#